data_2d20c29b4222ba061d23de638860146d
#
_entry.id   2d20c29b4222ba061d23de638860146d
#
_cell.length_a   1.000
_cell.length_b   1.000
_cell.length_c   1.000
_cell.angle_alpha   90.00
_cell.angle_beta   90.00
_cell.angle_gamma   90.00
#
_symmetry.space_group_name_H-M   'P 1'
#
loop_
_entity.id
_entity.type
_entity.pdbx_description
1 polymer ?
#
loop_
_entity_poly.entity_id
_entity_poly.type
_entity_poly.pdbx_seq_one_letter_code
_entity_poly.pdbx_strand_id
1 'polypeptide(L)'
;MKEMKLRLIDMGHRALGIGRRTSINRAICVTLFSFSFSLTNCTSKKEDLPIFGERIVEGTDTVYHKIAPFKFVDQDSSVITNSVFSNKIYVADFFFTTCRTICPIMKSQMLRVYEATKEMPDVLILSHTIDPEYDTVALLHDFAKRLGVESNRWHFVTGVKDSIYKIAQTSYFATAMEDKAEPDGFIHSGAFLLIDRQGRIRGKYDGTKEDDVNRLITDIKRLREQ
;
A
#
# COMPACT_ATOMS: atom_id res chain seq x y z
N MET A 1 25.98 -5.05 -56.90
CA MET A 1 26.46 -5.92 -58.01
C MET A 1 25.72 -7.25 -57.94
N LYS A 2 25.00 -7.56 -59.04
CA LYS A 2 24.28 -8.76 -59.49
C LYS A 2 22.96 -9.05 -58.72
N GLU A 3 21.80 -8.57 -59.23
CA GLU A 3 21.05 -8.94 -60.43
C GLU A 3 20.72 -10.43 -60.57
N MET A 4 19.38 -10.68 -60.44
CA MET A 4 18.49 -11.10 -61.55
C MET A 4 18.36 -12.64 -61.64
N LYS A 5 17.21 -13.25 -61.75
CA LYS A 5 16.22 -13.30 -62.85
C LYS A 5 14.97 -14.13 -62.41
N LEU A 6 13.85 -13.60 -62.57
CA LEU A 6 12.62 -13.89 -63.27
C LEU A 6 12.63 -15.20 -64.12
N ARG A 7 11.61 -16.04 -63.99
CA ARG A 7 10.96 -16.74 -65.13
C ARG A 7 9.51 -17.12 -64.80
N LEU A 8 8.67 -16.53 -65.61
CA LEU A 8 7.33 -16.98 -66.02
C LEU A 8 7.42 -18.14 -66.97
N ILE A 9 6.43 -19.02 -67.03
CA ILE A 9 5.86 -19.78 -68.14
C ILE A 9 4.60 -20.45 -67.57
N ASP A 10 3.41 -20.12 -67.88
CA ASP A 10 2.50 -19.95 -69.02
C ASP A 10 1.91 -21.28 -69.57
N MET A 11 0.56 -21.20 -69.66
CA MET A 11 -0.36 -21.84 -70.62
C MET A 11 -0.75 -23.32 -70.52
N GLY A 12 -2.07 -23.50 -70.55
CA GLY A 12 -2.67 -24.61 -71.28
C GLY A 12 -4.13 -24.97 -70.95
N HIS A 13 -5.02 -24.28 -71.45
CA HIS A 13 -6.33 -24.49 -72.12
C HIS A 13 -7.08 -25.86 -72.05
N ARG A 14 -8.41 -25.69 -72.01
CA ARG A 14 -9.52 -26.44 -72.69
C ARG A 14 -10.06 -27.68 -71.93
N ALA A 15 -11.34 -28.03 -71.94
CA ALA A 15 -12.61 -27.47 -72.46
C ALA A 15 -13.76 -28.37 -72.06
N LEU A 16 -14.96 -27.82 -71.92
CA LEU A 16 -16.28 -28.38 -72.26
C LEU A 16 -16.72 -29.79 -71.74
N GLY A 17 -17.79 -29.80 -70.98
CA GLY A 17 -18.70 -30.94 -70.80
C GLY A 17 -20.04 -30.52 -70.21
N ILE A 18 -21.03 -30.37 -71.12
CA ILE A 18 -22.45 -30.10 -70.87
C ILE A 18 -23.13 -31.30 -70.27
N GLY A 19 -23.97 -31.19 -69.28
CA GLY A 19 -24.82 -32.30 -68.81
C GLY A 19 -25.77 -32.03 -67.68
N ARG A 20 -26.97 -31.55 -68.02
CA ARG A 20 -28.31 -31.82 -67.50
C ARG A 20 -28.63 -31.69 -65.97
N ARG A 21 -29.59 -30.81 -65.77
CA ARG A 21 -30.64 -30.73 -64.72
C ARG A 21 -31.00 -32.04 -64.03
N THR A 22 -31.07 -31.99 -62.70
CA THR A 22 -32.20 -32.49 -61.93
C THR A 22 -32.36 -31.66 -60.65
N SER A 23 -33.53 -31.12 -60.53
CA SER A 23 -34.09 -30.42 -59.39
C SER A 23 -34.29 -31.39 -58.21
N ILE A 24 -33.68 -31.11 -57.06
CA ILE A 24 -34.16 -31.69 -55.79
C ILE A 24 -34.08 -30.56 -54.76
N ASN A 25 -35.27 -30.06 -54.40
CA ASN A 25 -35.52 -29.26 -53.24
C ASN A 25 -35.08 -30.01 -51.99
N ARG A 26 -34.09 -29.56 -51.32
CA ARG A 26 -33.85 -29.88 -49.93
C ARG A 26 -33.65 -28.57 -49.13
N ALA A 27 -34.70 -28.23 -48.40
CA ALA A 27 -34.67 -27.23 -47.36
C ALA A 27 -33.58 -27.61 -46.33
N ILE A 28 -32.44 -26.94 -46.40
CA ILE A 28 -31.44 -27.05 -45.35
C ILE A 28 -31.84 -26.02 -44.27
N CYS A 29 -32.48 -26.55 -43.20
CA CYS A 29 -32.57 -25.80 -41.94
C CYS A 29 -31.17 -25.51 -41.41
N VAL A 30 -30.72 -24.31 -41.62
CA VAL A 30 -29.55 -23.78 -40.92
C VAL A 30 -30.01 -23.38 -39.52
N THR A 31 -29.91 -24.32 -38.57
CA THR A 31 -30.00 -24.01 -37.15
C THR A 31 -28.76 -23.21 -36.77
N LEU A 32 -28.92 -21.93 -36.69
CA LEU A 32 -27.96 -21.00 -36.05
C LEU A 32 -27.90 -21.40 -34.56
N PHE A 33 -26.93 -22.23 -34.23
CA PHE A 33 -26.56 -22.50 -32.86
C PHE A 33 -25.82 -21.23 -32.33
N SER A 34 -26.59 -20.26 -31.81
CA SER A 34 -26.07 -19.10 -31.11
C SER A 34 -25.35 -19.62 -29.84
N PHE A 35 -24.07 -19.84 -29.95
CA PHE A 35 -23.19 -20.10 -28.82
C PHE A 35 -23.06 -18.81 -28.02
N SER A 36 -24.02 -18.55 -27.14
CA SER A 36 -23.92 -17.48 -26.14
C SER A 36 -22.74 -17.76 -25.23
N PHE A 37 -21.60 -17.16 -25.58
CA PHE A 37 -20.41 -17.15 -24.72
C PHE A 37 -20.72 -16.26 -23.53
N SER A 38 -21.32 -16.85 -22.48
CA SER A 38 -21.49 -16.19 -21.19
C SER A 38 -20.10 -15.91 -20.65
N LEU A 39 -19.63 -14.67 -20.82
CA LEU A 39 -18.49 -14.13 -20.10
C LEU A 39 -18.88 -14.10 -18.61
N THR A 40 -18.63 -15.19 -17.91
CA THR A 40 -18.62 -15.18 -16.45
C THR A 40 -17.48 -14.25 -16.05
N ASN A 41 -17.84 -13.00 -15.81
CA ASN A 41 -16.96 -12.00 -15.20
C ASN A 41 -16.70 -12.50 -13.77
N CYS A 42 -15.65 -13.30 -13.58
CA CYS A 42 -15.13 -13.61 -12.25
C CYS A 42 -14.60 -12.30 -11.67
N THR A 43 -15.47 -11.51 -11.09
CA THR A 43 -15.08 -10.48 -10.13
C THR A 43 -14.45 -11.21 -8.98
N SER A 44 -13.15 -11.38 -9.01
CA SER A 44 -12.37 -11.82 -7.86
C SER A 44 -12.70 -10.83 -6.75
N LYS A 45 -13.51 -11.26 -5.78
CA LYS A 45 -13.78 -10.47 -4.58
C LYS A 45 -12.41 -10.23 -3.93
N LYS A 46 -11.92 -9.00 -3.99
CA LYS A 46 -10.67 -8.61 -3.32
C LYS A 46 -10.86 -8.99 -1.85
N GLU A 47 -10.08 -9.95 -1.39
CA GLU A 47 -10.11 -10.39 0.01
C GLU A 47 -9.74 -9.22 0.91
N ASP A 48 -10.49 -9.00 1.99
CA ASP A 48 -10.24 -7.91 2.92
C ASP A 48 -8.86 -8.06 3.57
N LEU A 49 -8.19 -6.93 3.83
CA LEU A 49 -6.93 -6.96 4.58
C LEU A 49 -7.18 -7.52 6.00
N PRO A 50 -6.26 -8.31 6.54
CA PRO A 50 -6.39 -8.85 7.90
C PRO A 50 -6.46 -7.72 8.93
N ILE A 51 -7.02 -8.04 10.10
CA ILE A 51 -6.97 -7.19 11.29
C ILE A 51 -5.99 -7.85 12.26
N PHE A 52 -4.96 -7.11 12.67
CA PHE A 52 -3.93 -7.57 13.60
C PHE A 52 -4.27 -7.18 15.04
N GLY A 53 -3.74 -7.96 15.97
CA GLY A 53 -3.94 -7.79 17.40
C GLY A 53 -5.00 -8.72 17.98
N GLU A 54 -5.23 -8.58 19.29
CA GLU A 54 -6.20 -9.41 19.98
C GLU A 54 -7.63 -9.10 19.52
N ARG A 55 -8.45 -10.15 19.52
CA ARG A 55 -9.89 -10.03 19.34
C ARG A 55 -10.59 -10.70 20.50
N ILE A 56 -11.56 -10.01 21.06
CA ILE A 56 -12.40 -10.52 22.15
C ILE A 56 -13.80 -10.73 21.58
N VAL A 57 -14.35 -11.92 21.76
CA VAL A 57 -15.73 -12.24 21.34
C VAL A 57 -16.63 -12.03 22.54
N GLU A 58 -17.52 -11.04 22.48
CA GLU A 58 -18.50 -10.70 23.51
C GLU A 58 -19.92 -10.99 22.96
N GLY A 59 -20.44 -12.18 23.26
CA GLY A 59 -21.73 -12.62 22.73
C GLY A 59 -21.67 -12.80 21.21
N THR A 60 -22.44 -12.00 20.46
CA THR A 60 -22.44 -11.97 18.97
C THR A 60 -21.43 -10.98 18.38
N ASP A 61 -20.84 -10.12 19.22
CA ASP A 61 -19.96 -9.06 18.74
C ASP A 61 -18.49 -9.45 18.89
N THR A 62 -17.66 -8.90 18.01
CA THR A 62 -16.21 -9.07 18.07
C THR A 62 -15.56 -7.69 18.24
N VAL A 63 -14.89 -7.50 19.37
CA VAL A 63 -14.09 -6.30 19.64
C VAL A 63 -12.67 -6.56 19.18
N TYR A 64 -12.19 -5.72 18.28
CA TYR A 64 -10.83 -5.79 17.74
C TYR A 64 -9.91 -4.82 18.47
N HIS A 65 -8.63 -5.18 18.57
CA HIS A 65 -7.59 -4.28 19.02
C HIS A 65 -7.59 -2.98 18.18
N LYS A 66 -7.43 -1.85 18.88
CA LYS A 66 -7.31 -0.50 18.29
C LYS A 66 -6.16 0.24 18.93
N ILE A 67 -5.59 1.19 18.19
CA ILE A 67 -4.58 2.08 18.74
C ILE A 67 -5.18 2.87 19.90
N ALA A 68 -4.55 2.75 21.07
CA ALA A 68 -4.98 3.42 22.31
C ALA A 68 -4.99 4.95 22.13
N PRO A 69 -5.78 5.68 22.92
CA PRO A 69 -5.74 7.14 22.95
C PRO A 69 -4.35 7.66 23.27
N PHE A 70 -3.89 8.67 22.51
CA PHE A 70 -2.61 9.33 22.70
C PHE A 70 -2.73 10.85 22.57
N LYS A 71 -1.73 11.55 23.10
CA LYS A 71 -1.56 12.99 22.96
C LYS A 71 -0.07 13.31 22.87
N PHE A 72 0.34 13.78 21.71
CA PHE A 72 1.72 14.18 21.41
C PHE A 72 1.74 15.59 20.80
N VAL A 73 2.93 16.11 20.53
CA VAL A 73 3.12 17.40 19.85
C VAL A 73 3.89 17.15 18.57
N ASP A 74 3.45 17.73 17.46
CA ASP A 74 4.13 17.58 16.18
C ASP A 74 5.18 18.67 15.94
N GLN A 75 5.82 18.59 14.77
CA GLN A 75 6.86 19.52 14.31
C GLN A 75 6.40 20.98 14.20
N ASP A 76 5.09 21.25 14.16
CA ASP A 76 4.53 22.61 14.12
C ASP A 76 3.92 23.05 15.46
N SER A 77 4.32 22.40 16.55
CA SER A 77 3.79 22.63 17.90
C SER A 77 2.29 22.33 18.05
N SER A 78 1.69 21.63 17.11
CA SER A 78 0.29 21.26 17.15
C SER A 78 0.07 20.01 18.03
N VAL A 79 -1.01 19.99 18.80
CA VAL A 79 -1.38 18.82 19.59
C VAL A 79 -2.02 17.78 18.70
N ILE A 80 -1.39 16.62 18.61
CA ILE A 80 -1.80 15.48 17.80
C ILE A 80 -2.39 14.40 18.72
N THR A 81 -3.63 14.03 18.40
CA THR A 81 -4.37 12.96 19.10
C THR A 81 -5.00 12.03 18.07
N ASN A 82 -5.63 10.96 18.51
CA ASN A 82 -6.39 10.06 17.62
C ASN A 82 -7.45 10.79 16.78
N SER A 83 -7.95 11.97 17.22
CA SER A 83 -8.96 12.73 16.49
C SER A 83 -8.45 13.25 15.13
N VAL A 84 -7.16 13.53 14.98
CA VAL A 84 -6.53 13.92 13.71
C VAL A 84 -6.69 12.81 12.65
N PHE A 85 -6.65 11.56 13.11
CA PHE A 85 -6.73 10.35 12.27
C PHE A 85 -8.15 9.76 12.21
N SER A 86 -9.14 10.43 12.81
CA SER A 86 -10.53 9.97 12.77
C SER A 86 -11.02 9.90 11.32
N ASN A 87 -11.55 8.75 10.93
CA ASN A 87 -11.98 8.47 9.54
C ASN A 87 -10.88 8.64 8.49
N LYS A 88 -9.60 8.49 8.89
CA LYS A 88 -8.42 8.51 8.03
C LYS A 88 -7.73 7.15 8.05
N ILE A 89 -7.08 6.82 6.96
CA ILE A 89 -6.06 5.76 6.92
C ILE A 89 -4.73 6.41 7.26
N TYR A 90 -3.88 5.74 8.01
CA TYR A 90 -2.54 6.27 8.20
C TYR A 90 -1.48 5.17 8.29
N VAL A 91 -0.25 5.56 7.95
CA VAL A 91 0.95 4.73 8.14
C VAL A 91 1.70 5.27 9.34
N ALA A 92 2.02 4.39 10.30
CA ALA A 92 2.82 4.76 11.46
C ALA A 92 4.18 4.09 11.43
N ASP A 93 5.20 4.80 11.93
CA ASP A 93 6.54 4.28 12.19
C ASP A 93 7.17 4.91 13.44
N PHE A 94 8.30 4.31 13.86
CA PHE A 94 9.11 4.77 14.98
C PHE A 94 10.53 5.03 14.47
N PHE A 95 11.08 6.21 14.78
CA PHE A 95 12.36 6.67 14.28
C PHE A 95 13.07 7.55 15.31
N PHE A 96 14.28 7.99 15.01
CA PHE A 96 14.94 9.12 15.67
C PHE A 96 15.90 9.80 14.69
N THR A 97 16.11 11.11 14.87
CA THR A 97 16.79 11.91 13.85
C THR A 97 18.29 11.61 13.73
N THR A 98 18.91 11.10 14.78
CA THR A 98 20.34 10.77 14.82
C THR A 98 20.69 9.36 14.36
N CYS A 99 19.70 8.52 14.07
CA CYS A 99 19.89 7.15 13.59
C CYS A 99 20.70 7.13 12.29
N ARG A 100 21.79 6.35 12.27
CA ARG A 100 22.70 6.20 11.13
C ARG A 100 22.59 4.85 10.43
N THR A 101 21.84 3.93 10.99
CA THR A 101 21.70 2.57 10.51
C THR A 101 20.52 2.40 9.55
N ILE A 102 19.34 2.07 10.05
CA ILE A 102 18.18 1.76 9.21
C ILE A 102 17.31 2.97 8.85
N CYS A 103 17.29 4.03 9.68
CA CYS A 103 16.42 5.19 9.44
C CYS A 103 16.65 5.92 8.11
N PRO A 104 17.88 6.05 7.56
CA PRO A 104 18.07 6.64 6.25
C PRO A 104 17.32 5.87 5.14
N ILE A 105 17.34 4.54 5.23
CA ILE A 105 16.61 3.67 4.29
C ILE A 105 15.11 3.83 4.51
N MET A 106 14.63 3.70 5.76
CA MET A 106 13.21 3.86 6.11
C MET A 106 12.66 5.21 5.68
N LYS A 107 13.41 6.31 5.87
CA LYS A 107 13.01 7.66 5.43
C LYS A 107 12.83 7.73 3.91
N SER A 108 13.76 7.19 3.16
CA SER A 108 13.67 7.12 1.70
C SER A 108 12.44 6.33 1.27
N GLN A 109 12.17 5.20 1.92
CA GLN A 109 11.00 4.36 1.64
C GLN A 109 9.69 5.05 2.06
N MET A 110 9.65 5.74 3.20
CA MET A 110 8.46 6.48 3.62
C MET A 110 8.16 7.68 2.71
N LEU A 111 9.18 8.33 2.15
CA LEU A 111 9.00 9.34 1.11
C LEU A 111 8.31 8.75 -0.14
N ARG A 112 8.60 7.50 -0.52
CA ARG A 112 7.88 6.83 -1.62
C ARG A 112 6.40 6.62 -1.27
N VAL A 113 6.10 6.27 -0.01
CA VAL A 113 4.71 6.18 0.47
C VAL A 113 4.04 7.55 0.41
N TYR A 114 4.70 8.59 0.90
CA TYR A 114 4.22 9.97 0.87
C TYR A 114 3.87 10.43 -0.56
N GLU A 115 4.79 10.26 -1.51
CA GLU A 115 4.56 10.63 -2.91
C GLU A 115 3.45 9.79 -3.56
N ALA A 116 3.42 8.48 -3.29
CA ALA A 116 2.39 7.59 -3.84
C ALA A 116 0.98 7.88 -3.32
N THR A 117 0.88 8.54 -2.16
CA THR A 117 -0.40 8.91 -1.52
C THR A 117 -0.70 10.40 -1.59
N LYS A 118 0.08 11.19 -2.33
CA LYS A 118 -0.01 12.66 -2.41
C LYS A 118 -1.41 13.16 -2.75
N GLU A 119 -2.08 12.50 -3.69
CA GLU A 119 -3.43 12.82 -4.13
C GLU A 119 -4.52 12.12 -3.29
N MET A 120 -4.17 11.61 -2.09
CA MET A 120 -5.08 10.89 -1.20
C MET A 120 -5.24 11.65 0.13
N PRO A 121 -6.13 12.66 0.23
CA PRO A 121 -6.23 13.53 1.41
C PRO A 121 -6.75 12.79 2.66
N ASP A 122 -7.24 11.57 2.49
CA ASP A 122 -7.69 10.68 3.55
C ASP A 122 -6.60 9.70 4.04
N VAL A 123 -5.36 9.82 3.50
CA VAL A 123 -4.20 9.02 3.92
C VAL A 123 -3.15 9.94 4.54
N LEU A 124 -2.73 9.65 5.76
CA LEU A 124 -1.76 10.42 6.53
C LEU A 124 -0.56 9.54 6.92
N ILE A 125 0.50 10.19 7.40
CA ILE A 125 1.68 9.51 7.97
C ILE A 125 1.92 10.06 9.37
N LEU A 126 2.26 9.17 10.31
CA LEU A 126 2.54 9.49 11.70
C LEU A 126 3.84 8.84 12.14
N SER A 127 4.88 9.62 12.27
CA SER A 127 6.21 9.17 12.71
C SER A 127 6.45 9.60 14.16
N HIS A 128 6.65 8.63 15.04
CA HIS A 128 6.94 8.87 16.45
C HIS A 128 8.45 8.84 16.66
N THR A 129 9.02 9.92 17.24
CA THR A 129 10.41 9.81 17.71
C THR A 129 10.49 8.87 18.93
N ILE A 130 11.57 8.12 19.03
CA ILE A 130 11.87 7.32 20.23
C ILE A 130 12.97 7.99 21.10
N ASP A 131 13.50 9.12 20.63
CA ASP A 131 14.46 9.95 21.37
C ASP A 131 13.91 11.37 21.59
N PRO A 132 12.82 11.53 22.35
CA PRO A 132 12.17 12.84 22.54
C PRO A 132 13.01 13.85 23.32
N GLU A 133 14.06 13.40 24.00
CA GLU A 133 14.98 14.28 24.72
C GLU A 133 15.87 15.07 23.74
N TYR A 134 16.27 14.43 22.64
CA TYR A 134 17.04 15.03 21.56
C TYR A 134 16.14 15.62 20.48
N ASP A 135 15.15 14.89 20.04
CA ASP A 135 14.25 15.25 18.95
C ASP A 135 13.17 16.25 19.41
N THR A 136 13.62 17.48 19.65
CA THR A 136 12.73 18.60 20.00
C THR A 136 11.81 18.98 18.83
N VAL A 137 10.71 19.70 19.12
CA VAL A 137 9.79 20.22 18.09
C VAL A 137 10.53 21.01 17.01
N ALA A 138 11.48 21.88 17.40
CA ALA A 138 12.28 22.67 16.46
C ALA A 138 13.13 21.77 15.55
N LEU A 139 13.75 20.73 16.10
CA LEU A 139 14.55 19.78 15.32
C LEU A 139 13.67 18.98 14.35
N LEU A 140 12.50 18.54 14.80
CA LEU A 140 11.53 17.84 13.95
C LEU A 140 10.98 18.75 12.84
N HIS A 141 10.77 20.03 13.12
CA HIS A 141 10.39 21.01 12.10
C HIS A 141 11.45 21.12 10.99
N ASP A 142 12.72 21.33 11.38
CA ASP A 142 13.83 21.38 10.43
C ASP A 142 13.99 20.05 9.66
N PHE A 143 13.72 18.93 10.32
CA PHE A 143 13.75 17.60 9.72
C PHE A 143 12.68 17.46 8.64
N ALA A 144 11.42 17.78 8.93
CA ALA A 144 10.32 17.77 7.98
C ALA A 144 10.57 18.71 6.78
N LYS A 145 11.11 19.90 7.06
CA LYS A 145 11.49 20.86 6.02
C LYS A 145 12.57 20.33 5.08
N ARG A 146 13.59 19.65 5.60
CA ARG A 146 14.64 19.01 4.77
C ARG A 146 14.09 17.87 3.92
N LEU A 147 13.05 17.17 4.40
CA LEU A 147 12.36 16.14 3.61
C LEU A 147 11.43 16.72 2.54
N GLY A 148 11.06 18.00 2.63
CA GLY A 148 10.15 18.66 1.70
C GLY A 148 8.70 18.18 1.82
N VAL A 149 8.27 17.78 3.02
CA VAL A 149 6.94 17.23 3.25
C VAL A 149 6.01 18.24 3.94
N GLU A 150 4.70 18.08 3.69
CA GLU A 150 3.67 18.94 4.27
C GLU A 150 3.20 18.42 5.62
N SER A 151 3.14 19.28 6.63
CA SER A 151 2.79 18.92 8.00
C SER A 151 1.35 18.41 8.16
N ASN A 152 0.43 18.81 7.30
CA ASN A 152 -0.95 18.33 7.28
C ASN A 152 -1.08 16.90 6.71
N ARG A 153 0.01 16.34 6.20
CA ARG A 153 0.08 15.02 5.58
C ARG A 153 1.01 14.06 6.34
N TRP A 154 2.08 14.59 6.91
CA TRP A 154 3.06 13.82 7.64
C TRP A 154 3.42 14.50 8.96
N HIS A 155 2.93 13.92 10.06
CA HIS A 155 3.20 14.38 11.41
C HIS A 155 4.40 13.64 11.99
N PHE A 156 5.43 14.39 12.39
CA PHE A 156 6.54 13.90 13.19
C PHE A 156 6.28 14.31 14.64
N VAL A 157 6.01 13.35 15.51
CA VAL A 157 5.57 13.65 16.86
C VAL A 157 6.62 13.33 17.91
N THR A 158 6.66 14.17 18.94
CA THR A 158 7.45 14.01 20.15
C THR A 158 6.57 14.18 21.39
N GLY A 159 7.07 13.82 22.57
CA GLY A 159 6.33 13.93 23.81
C GLY A 159 7.00 13.23 24.98
N VAL A 160 6.22 12.78 25.95
CA VAL A 160 6.76 12.06 27.11
C VAL A 160 7.27 10.69 26.66
N LYS A 161 8.53 10.40 26.93
CA LYS A 161 9.25 9.16 26.52
C LYS A 161 8.49 7.88 26.87
N ASP A 162 8.09 7.76 28.14
CA ASP A 162 7.35 6.59 28.61
C ASP A 162 6.03 6.38 27.84
N SER A 163 5.36 7.47 27.49
CA SER A 163 4.12 7.41 26.71
C SER A 163 4.36 6.93 25.29
N ILE A 164 5.46 7.37 24.66
CA ILE A 164 5.86 6.96 23.31
C ILE A 164 6.24 5.46 23.33
N TYR A 165 7.04 5.03 24.30
CA TYR A 165 7.44 3.62 24.41
C TYR A 165 6.26 2.72 24.72
N LYS A 166 5.38 3.15 25.63
CA LYS A 166 4.18 2.40 25.97
C LYS A 166 3.29 2.19 24.74
N ILE A 167 2.97 3.25 23.99
CA ILE A 167 2.10 3.12 22.82
C ILE A 167 2.74 2.27 21.73
N ALA A 168 4.06 2.39 21.52
CA ALA A 168 4.81 1.57 20.58
C ALA A 168 4.61 0.07 20.92
N GLN A 169 4.87 -0.31 22.14
CA GLN A 169 4.85 -1.71 22.59
C GLN A 169 3.44 -2.27 22.70
N THR A 170 2.52 -1.54 23.34
CA THR A 170 1.21 -2.08 23.71
C THR A 170 0.13 -1.87 22.64
N SER A 171 0.27 -0.85 21.79
CA SER A 171 -0.74 -0.53 20.79
C SER A 171 -0.31 -0.83 19.37
N TYR A 172 0.94 -0.50 19.02
CA TYR A 172 1.47 -0.74 17.68
C TYR A 172 2.21 -2.08 17.54
N PHE A 173 2.46 -2.78 18.66
CA PHE A 173 3.28 -4.01 18.70
C PHE A 173 4.63 -3.82 18.02
N ALA A 174 5.20 -2.63 18.20
CA ALA A 174 6.49 -2.22 17.66
C ALA A 174 7.53 -2.18 18.78
N THR A 175 8.76 -2.58 18.46
CA THR A 175 9.89 -2.43 19.40
C THR A 175 10.33 -0.98 19.41
N ALA A 176 10.41 -0.38 20.57
CA ALA A 176 11.01 0.92 20.82
C ALA A 176 11.59 0.91 22.23
N MET A 177 12.90 1.02 22.37
CA MET A 177 13.59 1.05 23.66
C MET A 177 15.01 1.63 23.51
N GLU A 178 15.52 2.17 24.60
CA GLU A 178 16.95 2.45 24.73
C GLU A 178 17.74 1.17 24.94
N ASP A 179 18.87 1.05 24.25
CA ASP A 179 19.87 0.03 24.49
C ASP A 179 21.26 0.61 24.27
N LYS A 180 22.01 0.77 25.35
CA LYS A 180 23.39 1.32 25.30
C LYS A 180 24.40 0.41 24.58
N ALA A 181 24.01 -0.84 24.31
CA ALA A 181 24.83 -1.78 23.54
C ALA A 181 24.72 -1.54 22.03
N GLU A 182 23.62 -0.89 21.60
CA GLU A 182 23.43 -0.54 20.21
C GLU A 182 24.29 0.68 19.81
N PRO A 183 24.82 0.72 18.58
CA PRO A 183 25.68 1.81 18.10
C PRO A 183 25.06 3.20 18.20
N ASP A 184 23.73 3.29 18.00
CA ASP A 184 22.97 4.54 18.03
C ASP A 184 22.18 4.72 19.36
N GLY A 185 22.36 3.79 20.34
CA GLY A 185 21.76 3.88 21.67
C GLY A 185 20.31 3.41 21.76
N PHE A 186 19.71 2.96 20.68
CA PHE A 186 18.28 2.61 20.62
C PHE A 186 18.01 1.38 19.76
N ILE A 187 17.02 0.59 20.16
CA ILE A 187 16.42 -0.46 19.34
C ILE A 187 15.04 0.03 18.89
N HIS A 188 14.80 0.02 17.58
CA HIS A 188 13.46 0.19 17.05
C HIS A 188 13.19 -0.79 15.90
N SER A 189 11.94 -1.19 15.77
CA SER A 189 11.55 -2.02 14.64
C SER A 189 11.55 -1.20 13.35
N GLY A 190 12.14 -1.73 12.28
CA GLY A 190 12.05 -1.12 10.94
C GLY A 190 10.64 -1.21 10.32
N ALA A 191 9.59 -1.34 11.14
CA ALA A 191 8.25 -1.63 10.69
C ALA A 191 7.47 -0.36 10.31
N PHE A 192 6.79 -0.42 9.16
CA PHE A 192 5.69 0.45 8.79
C PHE A 192 4.37 -0.25 9.10
N LEU A 193 3.47 0.43 9.78
CA LEU A 193 2.19 -0.10 10.26
C LEU A 193 1.06 0.61 9.53
N LEU A 194 0.20 -0.13 8.85
CA LEU A 194 -0.96 0.41 8.16
C LEU A 194 -2.17 0.35 9.09
N ILE A 195 -2.78 1.50 9.35
CA ILE A 195 -3.92 1.64 10.26
C ILE A 195 -5.15 2.14 9.48
N ASP A 196 -6.30 1.50 9.74
CA ASP A 196 -7.57 1.85 9.10
C ASP A 196 -8.31 3.01 9.79
N ARG A 197 -9.44 3.39 9.18
CA ARG A 197 -10.32 4.48 9.66
C ARG A 197 -10.91 4.25 11.05
N GLN A 198 -10.88 3.01 11.54
CA GLN A 198 -11.33 2.61 12.87
C GLN A 198 -10.19 2.51 13.89
N GLY A 199 -8.94 2.82 13.48
CA GLY A 199 -7.76 2.72 14.32
C GLY A 199 -7.23 1.30 14.52
N ARG A 200 -7.57 0.35 13.61
CA ARG A 200 -7.12 -1.05 13.67
C ARG A 200 -5.90 -1.25 12.76
N ILE A 201 -4.97 -2.09 13.19
CA ILE A 201 -3.80 -2.44 12.38
C ILE A 201 -4.24 -3.41 11.28
N ARG A 202 -3.97 -3.05 10.02
CA ARG A 202 -4.32 -3.83 8.83
C ARG A 202 -3.11 -4.40 8.10
N GLY A 203 -1.90 -3.98 8.45
CA GLY A 203 -0.67 -4.49 7.89
C GLY A 203 0.57 -4.08 8.69
N LYS A 204 1.60 -4.92 8.61
CA LYS A 204 2.96 -4.65 9.11
C LYS A 204 3.94 -4.98 7.99
N TYR A 205 4.80 -4.04 7.67
CA TYR A 205 5.73 -4.08 6.53
C TYR A 205 7.14 -3.73 7.00
N ASP A 206 8.13 -4.38 6.43
CA ASP A 206 9.54 -4.02 6.67
C ASP A 206 9.87 -2.75 5.87
N GLY A 207 9.98 -1.61 6.57
CA GLY A 207 10.27 -0.30 5.98
C GLY A 207 11.68 -0.20 5.37
N THR A 208 12.53 -1.20 5.56
CA THR A 208 13.86 -1.28 4.92
C THR A 208 13.83 -2.02 3.58
N LYS A 209 12.72 -2.73 3.26
CA LYS A 209 12.58 -3.54 2.06
C LYS A 209 11.65 -2.90 1.04
N GLU A 210 12.15 -2.68 -0.16
CA GLU A 210 11.40 -2.06 -1.24
C GLU A 210 10.12 -2.84 -1.60
N ASP A 211 10.18 -4.16 -1.66
CA ASP A 211 9.03 -5.00 -2.01
C ASP A 211 7.92 -4.90 -0.95
N ASP A 212 8.27 -4.84 0.33
CA ASP A 212 7.31 -4.65 1.42
C ASP A 212 6.63 -3.28 1.33
N VAL A 213 7.40 -2.24 1.00
CA VAL A 213 6.86 -0.89 0.81
C VAL A 213 5.98 -0.81 -0.44
N ASN A 214 6.32 -1.50 -1.53
CA ASN A 214 5.45 -1.61 -2.71
C ASN A 214 4.11 -2.29 -2.37
N ARG A 215 4.16 -3.33 -1.53
CA ARG A 215 2.97 -4.00 -1.00
C ARG A 215 2.16 -3.07 -0.11
N LEU A 216 2.79 -2.31 0.81
CA LEU A 216 2.13 -1.29 1.63
C LEU A 216 1.37 -0.28 0.77
N ILE A 217 2.00 0.29 -0.26
CA ILE A 217 1.37 1.26 -1.17
C ILE A 217 0.15 0.65 -1.88
N THR A 218 0.24 -0.61 -2.28
CA THR A 218 -0.87 -1.35 -2.89
C THR A 218 -2.00 -1.57 -1.88
N ASP A 219 -1.67 -1.95 -0.66
CA ASP A 219 -2.63 -2.23 0.40
C ASP A 219 -3.31 -0.95 0.94
N ILE A 220 -2.64 0.20 0.93
CA ILE A 220 -3.27 1.52 1.19
C ILE A 220 -4.40 1.77 0.18
N LYS A 221 -4.14 1.59 -1.11
CA LYS A 221 -5.15 1.79 -2.17
C LYS A 221 -6.32 0.82 -1.99
N ARG A 222 -6.02 -0.44 -1.69
CA ARG A 222 -7.02 -1.48 -1.42
C ARG A 222 -7.87 -1.16 -0.20
N LEU A 223 -7.26 -0.64 0.88
CA LEU A 223 -7.95 -0.29 2.12
C LEU A 223 -8.89 0.93 1.95
N ARG A 224 -8.57 1.82 1.03
CA ARG A 224 -9.43 2.96 0.68
C ARG A 224 -10.74 2.53 -0.01
N GLU A 225 -10.73 1.39 -0.68
CA GLU A 225 -11.88 0.82 -1.39
C GLU A 225 -12.79 -0.03 -0.46
N GLN A 226 -12.34 -0.35 0.77
CA GLN A 226 -13.09 -1.06 1.82
C GLN A 226 -13.87 -0.09 2.72
#